data_d4cd1581f0375317c704f975f8681107
#
_entry.id   d4cd1581f0375317c704f975f8681107
#
_cell.length_a   1.000
_cell.length_b   1.000
_cell.length_c   1.000
_cell.angle_alpha   90.00
_cell.angle_beta   90.00
_cell.angle_gamma   90.00
#
_symmetry.space_group_name_H-M   'P 1'
#
loop_
_entity.id
_entity.type
_entity.pdbx_description
1 polymer ?
#
loop_
_entity_poly.entity_id
_entity_poly.type
_entity_poly.pdbx_seq_one_letter_code
_entity_poly.pdbx_strand_id
1 'polypeptide(L)' 'MKFFNFEIVIEKEEDDEGYFAYSPSLPGCFSNGKTIEETRQNIREAVQQHVLSLQEHSLPVPQKERIVHVEELSIGVA' A
#
# COMPACT_ATOMS: atom_id res chain seq x y z
N MET A 1 4.27 -21.68 -8.40
CA MET A 1 3.66 -20.41 -8.04
C MET A 1 4.76 -19.38 -7.79
N LYS A 2 4.57 -18.18 -8.29
CA LYS A 2 5.54 -17.12 -8.16
C LYS A 2 5.01 -16.06 -7.19
N PHE A 3 5.84 -15.62 -6.25
CA PHE A 3 5.49 -14.60 -5.27
C PHE A 3 6.18 -13.28 -5.58
N PHE A 4 5.46 -12.21 -5.37
CA PHE A 4 5.97 -10.85 -5.47
C PHE A 4 5.77 -10.18 -4.11
N ASN A 5 6.71 -9.35 -3.71
CA ASN A 5 6.66 -8.67 -2.42
C ASN A 5 6.47 -7.17 -2.63
N PHE A 6 5.51 -6.61 -1.91
CA PHE A 6 5.20 -5.18 -1.99
C PHE A 6 5.10 -4.59 -0.60
N GLU A 7 5.56 -3.38 -0.48
CA GLU A 7 5.36 -2.59 0.73
C GLU A 7 3.97 -1.98 0.71
N ILE A 8 3.30 -2.00 1.84
CA ILE A 8 1.98 -1.41 2.01
C ILE A 8 2.07 -0.37 3.11
N VAL A 9 1.56 0.82 2.84
CA VAL A 9 1.45 1.89 3.82
C VAL A 9 -0.02 2.12 4.11
N ILE A 10 -0.37 2.16 5.38
CA ILE A 10 -1.73 2.47 5.81
C ILE A 10 -1.68 3.75 6.64
N GLU A 11 -2.52 4.70 6.27
CA GLU A 11 -2.62 5.97 6.97
C GLU A 11 -4.07 6.22 7.38
N LYS A 12 -4.24 6.99 8.43
CA LYS A 12 -5.57 7.40 8.87
C LYS A 12 -6.01 8.62 8.05
N GLU A 13 -7.26 8.62 7.61
CA GLU A 13 -7.80 9.76 6.89
C GLU A 13 -8.04 10.93 7.84
N GLU A 14 -7.68 12.13 7.41
CA GLU A 14 -7.77 13.32 8.26
C GLU A 14 -9.16 13.68 8.72
N ASP A 15 -10.11 13.63 7.81
CA ASP A 15 -11.47 14.12 8.04
C ASP A 15 -12.48 13.01 8.23
N ASP A 16 -12.04 11.79 8.39
CA ASP A 16 -12.90 10.64 8.48
C ASP A 16 -12.38 9.66 9.51
N GLU A 17 -13.23 8.74 9.90
CA GLU A 17 -12.85 7.67 10.83
C GLU A 17 -12.16 6.51 10.11
N GLY A 18 -12.04 6.61 8.80
CA GLY A 18 -11.48 5.56 7.99
C GLY A 18 -9.97 5.61 7.84
N TYR A 19 -9.48 4.68 7.06
CA TYR A 19 -8.07 4.52 6.75
C TYR A 19 -7.92 4.38 5.24
N PHE A 20 -6.76 4.74 4.73
CA PHE A 20 -6.44 4.44 3.35
C PHE A 20 -5.06 3.78 3.26
N ALA A 21 -4.86 3.05 2.19
CA ALA A 21 -3.62 2.33 1.97
C ALA A 21 -3.15 2.47 0.54
N TYR A 22 -1.85 2.38 0.36
CA TYR A 22 -1.24 2.39 -0.96
C TYR A 22 0.04 1.58 -0.94
N SER A 23 0.53 1.25 -2.12
CA SER A 23 1.82 0.60 -2.28
C SER A 23 2.76 1.56 -2.99
N PRO A 24 3.87 1.99 -2.35
CA PRO A 24 4.81 2.91 -3.00
C PRO A 24 5.41 2.37 -4.29
N SER A 25 5.53 1.05 -4.41
CA SER A 25 6.09 0.41 -5.60
C SER A 25 5.10 0.30 -6.75
N LEU A 26 3.82 0.53 -6.49
CA LEU A 26 2.76 0.40 -7.48
C LEU A 26 1.95 1.71 -7.55
N PRO A 27 2.45 2.72 -8.28
CA PRO A 27 1.76 3.99 -8.41
C PRO A 27 0.32 3.80 -8.91
N GLY A 28 -0.62 4.47 -8.28
CA GLY A 28 -2.03 4.36 -8.62
C GLY A 28 -2.76 3.21 -7.95
N CYS A 29 -2.05 2.34 -7.22
CA CYS A 29 -2.67 1.24 -6.51
C CYS A 29 -2.94 1.67 -5.06
N PHE A 30 -4.22 1.86 -4.74
CA PHE A 30 -4.62 2.31 -3.41
C PHE A 30 -5.99 1.73 -3.05
N SER A 31 -6.31 1.78 -1.77
CA SER A 31 -7.62 1.35 -1.28
C SER A 31 -7.92 2.04 0.06
N ASN A 32 -9.10 1.79 0.60
CA ASN A 32 -9.49 2.34 1.89
C ASN A 32 -10.37 1.34 2.66
N GLY A 33 -10.69 1.67 3.89
CA GLY A 33 -11.55 0.88 4.74
C GLY A 33 -11.86 1.61 6.03
N LYS A 34 -12.81 1.10 6.79
CA LYS A 34 -13.23 1.69 8.06
C LYS A 34 -12.32 1.29 9.23
N THR A 35 -11.62 0.19 9.08
CA THR A 35 -10.69 -0.32 10.09
C THR A 35 -9.36 -0.65 9.41
N ILE A 36 -8.32 -0.79 10.22
CA ILE A 36 -7.01 -1.19 9.69
C ILE A 36 -7.11 -2.57 9.03
N GLU A 37 -7.82 -3.51 9.63
CA GLU A 37 -7.97 -4.85 9.07
C GLU A 37 -8.71 -4.84 7.74
N GLU A 38 -9.80 -4.11 7.67
CA GLU A 38 -10.55 -3.97 6.43
C GLU A 38 -9.70 -3.33 5.35
N THR A 39 -8.96 -2.27 5.71
CA THR A 39 -8.08 -1.59 4.77
C THR A 39 -6.97 -2.51 4.27
N ARG A 40 -6.38 -3.33 5.15
CA ARG A 40 -5.38 -4.32 4.77
C ARG A 40 -5.93 -5.32 3.77
N GLN A 41 -7.11 -5.83 4.01
CA GLN A 41 -7.76 -6.78 3.11
C GLN A 41 -8.05 -6.12 1.76
N ASN A 42 -8.55 -4.90 1.77
CA ASN A 42 -8.89 -4.19 0.56
C ASN A 42 -7.66 -3.84 -0.28
N ILE A 43 -6.57 -3.40 0.34
CA ILE A 43 -5.35 -3.11 -0.42
C ILE A 43 -4.71 -4.39 -0.96
N ARG A 44 -4.81 -5.48 -0.22
CA ARG A 44 -4.32 -6.78 -0.70
C ARG A 44 -5.02 -7.16 -2.01
N GLU A 45 -6.33 -7.03 -2.04
CA GLU A 45 -7.10 -7.31 -3.24
C GLU A 45 -6.75 -6.36 -4.39
N ALA A 46 -6.58 -5.08 -4.07
CA ALA A 46 -6.20 -4.08 -5.07
C ALA A 46 -4.82 -4.39 -5.68
N VAL A 47 -3.85 -4.75 -4.85
CA VAL A 47 -2.52 -5.14 -5.32
C VAL A 47 -2.59 -6.39 -6.19
N GLN A 48 -3.36 -7.38 -5.77
CA GLN A 48 -3.51 -8.62 -6.52
C GLN A 48 -4.11 -8.35 -7.91
N GLN A 49 -5.15 -7.54 -7.98
CA GLN A 49 -5.76 -7.16 -9.25
C GLN A 49 -4.79 -6.39 -10.13
N HIS A 50 -4.02 -5.49 -9.54
CA HIS A 50 -3.05 -4.68 -10.25
C HIS A 50 -1.95 -5.57 -10.88
N VAL A 51 -1.43 -6.52 -10.10
CA VAL A 51 -0.41 -7.46 -10.58
C VAL A 51 -0.95 -8.32 -11.71
N LEU A 52 -2.16 -8.85 -11.56
CA LEU A 52 -2.79 -9.66 -12.60
C LEU A 52 -2.95 -8.86 -13.90
N SER A 53 -3.34 -7.59 -13.78
CA SER A 53 -3.47 -6.71 -14.94
C SER A 53 -2.13 -6.48 -15.64
N LEU A 54 -1.07 -6.25 -14.87
CA LEU A 54 0.27 -6.11 -15.44
C LEU A 54 0.69 -7.36 -16.20
N GLN A 55 0.44 -8.53 -15.64
CA GLN A 55 0.79 -9.79 -16.27
C GLN A 55 -0.01 -10.04 -17.54
N GLU A 56 -1.29 -9.71 -17.53
CA GLU A 56 -2.15 -9.85 -18.72
C GLU A 56 -1.67 -8.98 -19.88
N HIS A 57 -1.09 -7.83 -19.57
CA HIS A 57 -0.56 -6.91 -20.58
C HIS A 57 0.93 -7.13 -20.86
N SER A 58 1.50 -8.20 -20.32
CA SER A 58 2.92 -8.53 -20.46
C SER A 58 3.84 -7.40 -20.01
N LEU A 59 3.40 -6.65 -18.99
CA LEU A 59 4.18 -5.58 -18.37
C LEU A 59 4.95 -6.11 -17.18
N PRO A 60 6.14 -5.55 -16.90
CA PRO A 60 6.92 -6.01 -15.76
C PRO A 60 6.25 -5.63 -14.43
N VAL A 61 6.36 -6.52 -13.44
CA VAL A 61 5.87 -6.27 -12.09
C VAL A 61 7.01 -5.60 -11.29
N PRO A 62 6.82 -4.36 -10.81
CA PRO A 62 7.87 -3.69 -10.05
C PRO A 62 8.20 -4.44 -8.76
N GLN A 63 9.49 -4.63 -8.49
CA GLN A 63 9.95 -5.29 -7.26
C GLN A 63 10.97 -4.48 -6.49
N LYS A 64 11.21 -3.25 -6.93
CA LYS A 64 12.16 -2.37 -6.27
C LYS A 64 11.54 -1.73 -5.04
N GLU A 65 12.18 -1.89 -3.91
CA GLU A 65 11.75 -1.25 -2.67
C GLU A 65 11.93 0.27 -2.76
N ARG A 66 10.92 1.01 -2.34
CA ARG A 66 10.95 2.48 -2.34
C ARG A 66 11.06 3.03 -0.93
N ILE A 67 10.52 2.32 0.05
CA ILE A 67 10.62 2.72 1.45
C ILE A 67 11.65 1.83 2.12
N VAL A 68 12.72 2.42 2.61
CA VAL A 68 13.78 1.68 3.29
C VAL A 68 13.81 1.96 4.79
N HIS A 69 13.10 2.99 5.24
CA HIS A 69 13.06 3.35 6.65
C HIS A 69 11.81 4.14 6.98
N VAL A 70 11.18 3.79 8.08
CA VAL A 70 10.05 4.54 8.62
C VAL A 70 10.28 4.66 10.12
N GLU A 71 10.17 5.85 10.63
CA GLU A 71 10.46 6.12 12.03
C GLU A 71 9.57 7.22 12.57
N GLU A 72 9.16 7.10 13.81
CA GLU A 72 8.45 8.14 14.52
C GLU A 72 9.44 8.92 15.37
N LEU A 73 9.48 10.23 15.22
CA LEU A 73 10.34 11.10 15.98
C LEU A 73 9.55 11.88 17.03
N SER A 74 10.07 11.95 18.23
CA SER A 74 9.53 12.82 19.28
C SER A 74 10.38 14.08 19.35
N ILE A 75 9.75 15.22 19.15
CA ILE A 75 10.44 16.52 19.20
C ILE A 75 9.84 17.33 20.33
N GLY A 76 10.69 17.73 21.27
CA GLY A 76 10.27 18.61 22.34
C GLY A 76 10.50 20.07 21.96
N VAL A 77 9.49 20.91 22.20
CA VAL A 77 9.61 22.36 22.00
C VAL A 77 9.15 23.07 23.26
N ALA A 78 9.80 24.19 23.59
CA ALA A 78 9.47 24.98 24.76
C ALA A 78 8.35 25.97 24.46
#